data_27cfe44415214d45e22e8613a2c65e21
#
_entry.id   27cfe44415214d45e22e8613a2c65e21
#
_cell.length_a   1.000
_cell.length_b   1.000
_cell.length_c   1.000
_cell.angle_alpha   90.00
_cell.angle_beta   90.00
_cell.angle_gamma   90.00
#
_symmetry.space_group_name_H-M   'P 1'
#
loop_
_entity.id
_entity.type
_entity.pdbx_description
1 polymer ?
#
loop_
_entity_poly.entity_id
_entity_poly.type
_entity_poly.pdbx_seq_one_letter_code
_entity_poly.pdbx_strand_id
1 'polypeptide(L)'
;MFKVLVIAYYYPPLGLSGVQRTLKFVKYMKRYNWEPVVLTTGDIGYFAHDYSLLKESDDAGIRVVRAGGNDPNALLSRFGTIKIPSEFVRKIFNRISQSIFVPDNKVSWTKAAYKTAEDLLTNENFDAIFVTGPPFSAFVLGCFCSVVLLFILGIKA
;
A
#
# COMPACT_ATOMS: atom_id res chain seq x y z
N MET A 1 16.37 -12.86 -12.99
CA MET A 1 15.68 -12.50 -11.75
C MET A 1 14.37 -11.85 -12.19
N PHE A 2 13.25 -12.33 -11.69
CA PHE A 2 11.92 -11.80 -12.02
C PHE A 2 11.61 -10.59 -11.17
N LYS A 3 10.94 -9.58 -11.72
CA LYS A 3 10.59 -8.35 -11.02
C LYS A 3 9.09 -8.29 -10.74
N VAL A 4 8.72 -8.01 -9.48
CA VAL A 4 7.31 -7.96 -9.06
C VAL A 4 6.96 -6.62 -8.43
N LEU A 5 5.87 -6.00 -8.93
CA LEU A 5 5.28 -4.83 -8.29
C LEU A 5 4.34 -5.31 -7.18
N VAL A 6 4.68 -4.98 -5.94
CA VAL A 6 3.88 -5.32 -4.76
C VAL A 6 3.06 -4.13 -4.33
N ILE A 7 1.75 -4.20 -4.48
CA ILE A 7 0.82 -3.13 -4.09
C ILE A 7 0.30 -3.44 -2.69
N ALA A 8 0.73 -2.64 -1.71
CA ALA A 8 0.40 -2.81 -0.30
C ALA A 8 0.20 -1.46 0.37
N TYR A 9 -1.04 -1.12 0.73
CA TYR A 9 -1.31 0.12 1.45
C TYR A 9 -0.56 0.18 2.79
N TYR A 10 -0.64 -0.90 3.57
CA TYR A 10 0.02 -1.01 4.87
C TYR A 10 1.39 -1.67 4.74
N TYR A 11 2.44 -0.85 4.94
CA TYR A 11 3.85 -1.26 4.91
C TYR A 11 4.64 -0.49 5.97
N PRO A 12 5.81 -0.95 6.45
CA PRO A 12 6.61 -0.21 7.42
C PRO A 12 6.87 1.25 7.00
N PRO A 13 6.87 2.21 7.94
CA PRO A 13 6.94 2.07 9.40
C PRO A 13 5.61 1.82 10.10
N LEU A 14 4.52 1.57 9.37
CA LEU A 14 3.26 1.18 10.00
C LEU A 14 3.44 -0.15 10.73
N GLY A 15 2.71 -0.34 11.84
CA GLY A 15 2.75 -1.56 12.65
C GLY A 15 1.61 -2.52 12.36
N LEU A 16 1.41 -3.48 13.25
CA LEU A 16 0.37 -4.52 13.24
C LEU A 16 0.64 -5.71 12.30
N SER A 17 -0.14 -6.77 12.52
CA SER A 17 0.05 -8.09 11.88
C SER A 17 -0.02 -8.07 10.34
N GLY A 18 -0.90 -7.22 9.78
CA GLY A 18 -1.02 -7.08 8.32
C GLY A 18 0.26 -6.57 7.66
N VAL A 19 0.95 -5.64 8.32
CA VAL A 19 2.23 -5.08 7.85
C VAL A 19 3.34 -6.13 7.93
N GLN A 20 3.42 -6.84 9.06
CA GLN A 20 4.41 -7.92 9.24
C GLN A 20 4.26 -9.00 8.18
N ARG A 21 3.02 -9.41 7.88
CA ARG A 21 2.74 -10.39 6.83
C ARG A 21 3.30 -9.93 5.49
N THR A 22 2.99 -8.71 5.07
CA THR A 22 3.46 -8.17 3.80
C THR A 22 4.99 -8.10 3.75
N LEU A 23 5.63 -7.58 4.80
CA LEU A 23 7.09 -7.49 4.88
C LEU A 23 7.73 -8.87 4.76
N LYS A 24 7.22 -9.88 5.48
CA LYS A 24 7.77 -11.25 5.41
C LYS A 24 7.62 -11.83 4.00
N PHE A 25 6.47 -11.68 3.36
CA PHE A 25 6.28 -12.13 1.98
C PHE A 25 7.32 -11.51 1.05
N VAL A 26 7.45 -10.20 1.07
CA VAL A 26 8.37 -9.45 0.20
C VAL A 26 9.83 -9.88 0.45
N LYS A 27 10.21 -10.02 1.72
CA LYS A 27 11.54 -10.49 2.11
C LYS A 27 11.84 -11.89 1.59
N TYR A 28 10.87 -12.81 1.69
CA TYR A 28 11.05 -14.19 1.22
C TYR A 28 11.03 -14.29 -0.31
N MET A 29 10.31 -13.45 -1.03
CA MET A 29 10.33 -13.42 -2.51
C MET A 29 11.76 -13.33 -3.05
N LYS A 30 12.64 -12.56 -2.42
CA LYS A 30 14.06 -12.44 -2.83
C LYS A 30 14.81 -13.77 -2.80
N ARG A 31 14.43 -14.71 -1.92
CA ARG A 31 15.03 -16.06 -1.86
C ARG A 31 14.62 -16.95 -3.02
N TYR A 32 13.54 -16.59 -3.73
CA TYR A 32 13.00 -17.32 -4.86
C TYR A 32 13.23 -16.61 -6.19
N ASN A 33 14.34 -15.87 -6.28
CA ASN A 33 14.75 -15.15 -7.49
C ASN A 33 13.78 -14.06 -7.96
N TRP A 34 13.01 -13.48 -7.03
CA TRP A 34 12.16 -12.32 -7.29
C TRP A 34 12.78 -11.04 -6.74
N GLU A 35 12.67 -9.95 -7.51
CA GLU A 35 12.99 -8.58 -7.08
C GLU A 35 11.69 -7.82 -6.80
N PRO A 36 11.27 -7.70 -5.54
CA PRO A 36 10.07 -6.97 -5.19
C PRO A 36 10.34 -5.45 -5.15
N VAL A 37 9.43 -4.70 -5.76
CA VAL A 37 9.30 -3.25 -5.60
C VAL A 37 7.95 -2.99 -4.93
N VAL A 38 7.98 -2.42 -3.73
CA VAL A 38 6.76 -2.20 -2.94
C VAL A 38 6.21 -0.81 -3.19
N LEU A 39 4.99 -0.72 -3.70
CA LEU A 39 4.20 0.50 -3.78
C LEU A 39 3.27 0.59 -2.58
N THR A 40 3.48 1.60 -1.75
CA THR A 40 2.73 1.80 -0.50
C THR A 40 2.30 3.25 -0.32
N THR A 41 1.55 3.52 0.74
CA THR A 41 1.15 4.89 1.09
C THR A 41 2.34 5.72 1.54
N GLY A 42 2.24 7.04 1.32
CA GLY A 42 3.13 8.02 1.94
C GLY A 42 2.91 8.14 3.45
N ASP A 43 3.43 9.19 4.02
CA ASP A 43 3.24 9.45 5.45
C ASP A 43 1.78 9.72 5.77
N ILE A 44 1.21 8.86 6.59
CA ILE A 44 -0.16 8.97 7.08
C ILE A 44 -0.18 8.97 8.60
N GLY A 45 -1.15 9.69 9.17
CA GLY A 45 -1.43 9.59 10.60
C GLY A 45 -1.94 8.18 10.94
N TYR A 46 -1.09 7.39 11.59
CA TYR A 46 -1.41 6.04 12.00
C TYR A 46 -1.13 5.84 13.49
N PHE A 47 -1.98 5.06 14.16
CA PHE A 47 -1.91 4.91 15.62
C PHE A 47 -0.82 3.95 16.11
N ALA A 48 -0.27 3.14 15.22
CA ALA A 48 0.77 2.16 15.54
C ALA A 48 1.90 2.25 14.53
N HIS A 49 3.07 2.71 14.97
CA HIS A 49 4.29 2.68 14.18
C HIS A 49 5.26 1.67 14.78
N ASP A 50 5.96 0.95 13.93
CA ASP A 50 6.99 -0.02 14.31
C ASP A 50 8.22 0.18 13.43
N TYR A 51 9.18 0.90 13.97
CA TYR A 51 10.44 1.21 13.29
C TYR A 51 11.39 0.02 13.21
N SER A 52 11.15 -1.04 14.00
CA SER A 52 11.93 -2.28 13.87
C SER A 52 11.60 -2.99 12.56
N LEU A 53 10.34 -2.94 12.13
CA LEU A 53 9.91 -3.46 10.83
C LEU A 53 10.48 -2.62 9.67
N LEU A 54 10.59 -1.30 9.85
CA LEU A 54 11.23 -0.45 8.85
C LEU A 54 12.69 -0.84 8.68
N LYS A 55 13.43 -0.96 9.78
CA LYS A 55 14.82 -1.41 9.75
C LYS A 55 14.95 -2.79 9.10
N GLU A 56 14.06 -3.73 9.40
CA GLU A 56 14.07 -5.06 8.76
C GLU A 56 13.86 -4.96 7.24
N SER A 57 13.00 -4.04 6.78
CA SER A 57 12.79 -3.78 5.35
C SER A 57 14.04 -3.24 4.68
N ASP A 58 14.69 -2.27 5.32
CA ASP A 58 15.91 -1.61 4.82
C ASP A 58 17.09 -2.60 4.81
N ASP A 59 17.29 -3.36 5.88
CA ASP A 59 18.33 -4.40 5.98
C ASP A 59 18.14 -5.51 4.91
N ALA A 60 16.89 -5.78 4.52
CA ALA A 60 16.58 -6.72 3.44
C ALA A 60 16.80 -6.11 2.03
N GLY A 61 17.13 -4.83 1.94
CA GLY A 61 17.34 -4.12 0.68
C GLY A 61 16.09 -4.12 -0.21
N ILE A 62 14.91 -3.88 0.37
CA ILE A 62 13.64 -3.82 -0.34
C ILE A 62 13.44 -2.41 -0.86
N ARG A 63 13.23 -2.27 -2.17
CA ARG A 63 12.89 -0.98 -2.77
C ARG A 63 11.43 -0.64 -2.46
N VAL A 64 11.22 0.50 -1.79
CA VAL A 64 9.90 0.99 -1.41
C VAL A 64 9.62 2.31 -2.11
N VAL A 65 8.51 2.37 -2.83
CA VAL A 65 7.99 3.57 -3.49
C VAL A 65 6.72 4.00 -2.75
N ARG A 66 6.69 5.25 -2.32
CA ARG A 66 5.56 5.80 -1.56
C ARG A 66 4.74 6.73 -2.43
N ALA A 67 3.44 6.50 -2.48
CA ALA A 67 2.50 7.29 -3.26
C ALA A 67 1.41 7.89 -2.38
N GLY A 68 1.06 9.15 -2.65
CA GLY A 68 0.10 9.88 -1.82
C GLY A 68 0.70 10.24 -0.46
N GLY A 69 -0.11 10.75 0.41
CA GLY A 69 0.30 11.26 1.73
C GLY A 69 -0.58 12.44 2.15
N ASN A 70 -1.44 12.89 1.25
CA ASN A 70 -2.47 13.90 1.54
C ASN A 70 -3.79 13.24 1.98
N ASP A 71 -3.70 12.21 2.81
CA ASP A 71 -4.89 11.69 3.47
C ASP A 71 -5.40 12.81 4.43
N PRO A 72 -6.71 13.09 4.48
CA PRO A 72 -7.27 14.01 5.49
C PRO A 72 -6.81 13.68 6.92
N ASN A 73 -6.53 12.41 7.20
CA ASN A 73 -5.94 11.98 8.47
C ASN A 73 -4.49 12.44 8.66
N ALA A 74 -3.72 12.65 7.58
CA ALA A 74 -2.37 13.20 7.67
C ALA A 74 -2.39 14.69 8.06
N LEU A 75 -3.42 15.42 7.64
CA LEU A 75 -3.62 16.79 8.05
C LEU A 75 -3.98 16.88 9.54
N LEU A 76 -4.78 15.93 10.04
CA LEU A 76 -5.14 15.84 11.45
C LEU A 76 -3.96 15.41 12.34
N SER A 77 -3.04 14.57 11.84
CA SER A 77 -1.84 14.16 12.58
C SER A 77 -0.87 15.32 12.82
N ARG A 78 -0.94 16.37 12.01
CA ARG A 78 -0.19 17.63 12.23
C ARG A 78 -0.64 18.40 13.48
N PHE A 79 -1.84 18.14 13.98
CA PHE A 79 -2.40 18.77 15.17
C PHE A 79 -2.18 17.99 16.46
N GLY A 80 -1.31 16.97 16.44
CA GLY A 80 -0.92 16.20 17.63
C GLY A 80 -1.60 14.83 17.73
N THR A 81 -1.25 14.10 18.78
CA THR A 81 -1.77 12.77 19.07
C THR A 81 -3.29 12.82 19.24
N ILE A 82 -4.01 12.27 18.27
CA ILE A 82 -5.48 12.18 18.36
C ILE A 82 -5.78 11.26 19.54
N LYS A 83 -6.32 11.83 20.63
CA LYS A 83 -6.91 11.03 21.72
C LYS A 83 -7.96 10.14 21.08
N ILE A 84 -7.80 8.83 21.23
CA ILE A 84 -8.73 7.84 20.68
C ILE A 84 -10.14 8.20 21.20
N PRO A 85 -11.11 8.52 20.31
CA PRO A 85 -12.47 8.78 20.76
C PRO A 85 -13.02 7.55 21.46
N SER A 86 -13.97 7.73 22.40
CA SER A 86 -14.61 6.61 23.07
C SER A 86 -15.06 5.56 22.06
N GLU A 87 -15.04 4.29 22.43
CA GLU A 87 -15.36 3.16 21.52
C GLU A 87 -16.70 3.34 20.77
N PHE A 88 -17.65 4.01 21.41
CA PHE A 88 -18.95 4.31 20.83
C PHE A 88 -18.86 5.29 19.65
N VAL A 89 -18.11 6.37 19.80
CA VAL A 89 -17.87 7.37 18.74
C VAL A 89 -17.09 6.74 17.59
N ARG A 90 -16.09 5.90 17.91
CA ARG A 90 -15.31 5.16 16.90
C ARG A 90 -16.21 4.20 16.09
N LYS A 91 -17.14 3.50 16.73
CA LYS A 91 -18.08 2.58 16.06
C LYS A 91 -19.02 3.34 15.11
N ILE A 92 -19.54 4.49 15.53
CA ILE A 92 -20.43 5.31 14.70
C ILE A 92 -19.67 5.88 13.51
N PHE A 93 -18.47 6.45 13.72
CA PHE A 93 -17.64 6.98 12.63
C PHE A 93 -17.23 5.90 11.63
N ASN A 94 -16.85 4.70 12.12
CA ASN A 94 -16.53 3.58 11.23
C ASN A 94 -17.76 3.12 10.42
N ARG A 95 -18.91 3.08 11.02
CA ARG A 95 -20.15 2.66 10.34
C ARG A 95 -20.58 3.65 9.26
N ILE A 96 -20.48 4.95 9.54
CA ILE A 96 -20.80 6.02 8.58
C ILE A 96 -19.77 6.04 7.46
N SER A 97 -18.46 5.95 7.77
CA SER A 97 -17.42 5.98 6.75
C SER A 97 -17.46 4.74 5.84
N GLN A 98 -17.77 3.57 6.36
CA GLN A 98 -17.95 2.34 5.57
C GLN A 98 -19.19 2.39 4.66
N SER A 99 -20.20 3.17 5.02
CA SER A 99 -21.42 3.31 4.21
C SER A 99 -21.28 4.34 3.09
N ILE A 100 -20.36 5.30 3.23
CA ILE A 100 -20.17 6.39 2.27
C ILE A 100 -19.04 6.10 1.27
N PHE A 101 -18.00 5.38 1.71
CA PHE A 101 -16.84 5.07 0.88
C PHE A 101 -16.87 3.62 0.40
N VAL A 102 -17.21 3.42 -0.86
CA VAL A 102 -17.15 2.12 -1.54
C VAL A 102 -15.95 2.14 -2.48
N PRO A 103 -15.03 1.16 -2.43
CA PRO A 103 -15.03 -0.05 -1.57
C PRO A 103 -14.53 0.20 -0.15
N ASP A 104 -13.83 1.30 0.12
CA ASP A 104 -13.34 1.70 1.45
C ASP A 104 -12.88 3.17 1.46
N ASN A 105 -12.48 3.70 2.62
CA ASN A 105 -12.06 5.09 2.80
C ASN A 105 -10.64 5.41 2.27
N LYS A 106 -10.00 4.48 1.55
CA LYS A 106 -8.65 4.64 0.97
C LYS A 106 -8.66 4.88 -0.55
N VAL A 107 -9.84 5.08 -1.14
CA VAL A 107 -9.99 5.38 -2.58
C VAL A 107 -9.18 6.60 -3.01
N SER A 108 -9.01 7.60 -2.14
CA SER A 108 -8.17 8.77 -2.44
C SER A 108 -6.70 8.40 -2.70
N TRP A 109 -6.18 7.41 -1.96
CA TRP A 109 -4.83 6.89 -2.16
C TRP A 109 -4.69 6.21 -3.53
N THR A 110 -5.70 5.46 -3.98
CA THR A 110 -5.61 4.71 -5.24
C THR A 110 -5.33 5.61 -6.44
N LYS A 111 -5.84 6.84 -6.46
CA LYS A 111 -5.58 7.78 -7.55
C LYS A 111 -4.11 8.19 -7.63
N ALA A 112 -3.50 8.51 -6.49
CA ALA A 112 -2.07 8.85 -6.45
C ALA A 112 -1.19 7.62 -6.71
N ALA A 113 -1.57 6.47 -6.14
CA ALA A 113 -0.86 5.21 -6.32
C ALA A 113 -0.95 4.69 -7.77
N TYR A 114 -2.09 4.90 -8.46
CA TYR A 114 -2.23 4.52 -9.87
C TYR A 114 -1.21 5.26 -10.74
N LYS A 115 -1.11 6.59 -10.60
CA LYS A 115 -0.14 7.37 -11.37
C LYS A 115 1.30 6.90 -11.15
N THR A 116 1.66 6.67 -9.89
CA THR A 116 2.99 6.16 -9.54
C THR A 116 3.22 4.73 -10.08
N ALA A 117 2.19 3.87 -10.03
CA ALA A 117 2.26 2.51 -10.58
C ALA A 117 2.42 2.53 -12.10
N GLU A 118 1.65 3.39 -12.79
CA GLU A 118 1.74 3.56 -14.24
C GLU A 118 3.13 4.03 -14.66
N ASP A 119 3.69 5.03 -13.96
CA ASP A 119 5.05 5.50 -14.19
C ASP A 119 6.09 4.36 -14.00
N LEU A 120 5.94 3.56 -12.94
CA LEU A 120 6.82 2.42 -12.68
C LEU A 120 6.71 1.36 -13.79
N LEU A 121 5.50 0.96 -14.15
CA LEU A 121 5.26 -0.06 -15.15
C LEU A 121 5.71 0.37 -16.55
N THR A 122 5.61 1.67 -16.87
CA THR A 122 6.03 2.20 -18.17
C THR A 122 7.55 2.31 -18.30
N ASN A 123 8.24 2.66 -17.20
CA ASN A 123 9.67 2.91 -17.23
C ASN A 123 10.52 1.68 -16.84
N GLU A 124 9.91 0.66 -16.27
CA GLU A 124 10.60 -0.53 -15.77
C GLU A 124 9.84 -1.80 -16.18
N ASN A 125 10.59 -2.85 -16.51
CA ASN A 125 9.98 -4.14 -16.86
C ASN A 125 9.60 -4.92 -15.59
N PHE A 126 8.33 -5.22 -15.45
CA PHE A 126 7.80 -6.07 -14.39
C PHE A 126 7.23 -7.35 -15.00
N ASP A 127 7.47 -8.48 -14.32
CA ASP A 127 6.97 -9.80 -14.73
C ASP A 127 5.63 -10.14 -14.07
N ALA A 128 5.36 -9.52 -12.91
CA ALA A 128 4.14 -9.78 -12.14
C ALA A 128 3.71 -8.59 -11.28
N ILE A 129 2.42 -8.58 -10.93
CA ILE A 129 1.85 -7.69 -9.93
C ILE A 129 1.29 -8.55 -8.80
N PHE A 130 1.68 -8.25 -7.57
CA PHE A 130 1.16 -8.87 -6.36
C PHE A 130 0.44 -7.84 -5.51
N VAL A 131 -0.84 -8.09 -5.21
CA VAL A 131 -1.67 -7.19 -4.41
C VAL A 131 -2.00 -7.81 -3.07
N THR A 132 -1.89 -7.05 -2.01
CA THR A 132 -2.27 -7.50 -0.66
C THR A 132 -3.23 -6.51 -0.01
N GLY A 133 -4.26 -7.03 0.63
CA GLY A 133 -5.29 -6.26 1.36
C GLY A 133 -5.43 -6.69 2.81
N PRO A 134 -6.20 -5.95 3.61
CA PRO A 134 -6.93 -4.71 3.28
C PRO A 134 -5.98 -3.54 3.00
N PRO A 135 -6.43 -2.44 2.38
CA PRO A 135 -7.80 -2.07 1.99
C PRO A 135 -8.22 -2.72 0.65
N PHE A 136 -9.54 -2.83 0.42
CA PHE A 136 -10.07 -3.41 -0.83
C PHE A 136 -9.79 -2.53 -2.06
N SER A 137 -9.66 -1.23 -1.87
CA SER A 137 -9.23 -0.29 -2.92
C SER A 137 -7.87 -0.65 -3.53
N ALA A 138 -6.99 -1.35 -2.80
CA ALA A 138 -5.74 -1.86 -3.35
C ALA A 138 -5.95 -2.90 -4.46
N PHE A 139 -6.98 -3.74 -4.36
CA PHE A 139 -7.31 -4.72 -5.41
C PHE A 139 -7.86 -4.05 -6.66
N VAL A 140 -8.66 -2.98 -6.51
CA VAL A 140 -9.13 -2.17 -7.64
C VAL A 140 -7.92 -1.56 -8.38
N LEU A 141 -6.98 -1.00 -7.63
CA LEU A 141 -5.73 -0.50 -8.20
C LEU A 141 -4.96 -1.61 -8.93
N GLY A 142 -4.86 -2.80 -8.36
CA GLY A 142 -4.20 -3.95 -8.97
C GLY A 142 -4.84 -4.37 -10.30
N CYS A 143 -6.17 -4.35 -10.39
CA CYS A 143 -6.88 -4.64 -11.63
C CYS A 143 -6.51 -3.62 -12.74
N PHE A 144 -6.48 -2.33 -12.44
CA PHE A 144 -6.07 -1.32 -13.41
C PHE A 144 -4.61 -1.49 -13.83
N CYS A 145 -3.71 -1.73 -12.87
CA CYS A 145 -2.29 -1.97 -13.16
C CYS A 145 -2.08 -3.24 -14.00
N SER A 146 -2.89 -4.28 -13.82
CA SER A 146 -2.83 -5.51 -14.62
C SER A 146 -3.13 -5.24 -16.09
N VAL A 147 -4.11 -4.39 -16.38
CA VAL A 147 -4.43 -3.98 -17.75
C VAL A 147 -3.24 -3.25 -18.40
N VAL A 148 -2.62 -2.33 -17.66
CA VAL A 148 -1.42 -1.62 -18.13
C VAL A 148 -0.28 -2.60 -18.41
N LEU A 149 -0.01 -3.53 -17.49
CA LEU A 149 1.04 -4.53 -17.65
C LEU A 149 0.78 -5.43 -18.86
N LEU A 150 -0.44 -5.93 -19.06
CA LEU A 150 -0.80 -6.74 -20.21
C LEU A 150 -0.61 -5.99 -21.54
N PHE A 151 -0.98 -4.70 -21.56
CA PHE A 151 -0.78 -3.85 -22.74
C PHE A 151 0.72 -3.67 -23.06
N ILE A 152 1.56 -3.44 -22.05
CA ILE A 152 3.02 -3.28 -22.20
C ILE A 152 3.65 -4.59 -22.69
N LEU A 153 3.20 -5.73 -22.17
CA LEU A 153 3.70 -7.05 -22.59
C LEU A 153 3.17 -7.50 -23.97
N GLY A 154 2.29 -6.70 -24.59
CA GLY A 154 1.71 -7.03 -25.91
C GLY A 154 0.72 -8.18 -25.88
N ILE A 155 0.23 -8.57 -24.71
CA ILE A 155 -0.76 -9.64 -24.53
C ILE A 155 -2.15 -9.02 -24.71
N LYS A 156 -2.82 -9.38 -25.83
CA LYS A 156 -4.22 -8.99 -26.03
C LYS A 156 -5.10 -9.80 -25.08
N ALA A 157 -5.90 -9.10 -24.28
CA ALA A 157 -6.92 -9.71 -23.43
C ALA A 157 -8.07 -10.27 -24.25
#